data_8df2a94761ff0bbff6f9d3a09a00c31c
#
_entry.id   8df2a94761ff0bbff6f9d3a09a00c31c
#
_cell.length_a   1.000
_cell.length_b   1.000
_cell.length_c   1.000
_cell.angle_alpha   90.00
_cell.angle_beta   90.00
_cell.angle_gamma   90.00
#
_symmetry.space_group_name_H-M   'P 1'
#
loop_
_entity.id
_entity.type
_entity.pdbx_description
1 polymer ?
#
loop_
_entity_poly.entity_id
_entity_poly.type
_entity_poly.pdbx_seq_one_letter_code
_entity_poly.pdbx_strand_id
1 'polypeptide(L)'
;MERIIECVPNFSEGRNMEVINAIVASIEKSGGVKVLDVDPGEATNRTVVTFVGSPEAVVEAAFQGVKCAGELIDMRHHHGAHPRSGATDVLPLIPISGITLQECAELARKLAERIFSELEIPCYCYEAAAQKPERKNLAVCRAGEYEALPEKMADPERQPDFGPGCYTDRAAQAGATNVGARDFLIAVNYNLNTTSTRRANAIAFDVREKGRPKREGNPITGKIVKDENGKTVMIPGTLKGCKAIGWFIDEYGIAQVSMNITDINTTPLHVAFDEVCRAAQARGLRVTGTEIVGLVPKRTLIEAGRYFLEKQQRSTGISEEEIMKIAVKSMGLDDLKPFNPKEKVVEFLIEDEKEVAARERLVRMTCKGFAYETASESPAPGGGSISAYMGALGAALGTMVANLSSHKAGWDARWKEFSDWADKGQDVMRRLLALVDEDTAAFDRIMAAIGMPKGSEEEKKARAEALEAATLYATEVPLKTMKTALEVFPIVRAMASEGNPASVSDAGVGALAARSAVLGAQLNVRINAAGLADRAAAERLCAEAAEIAAKAIAEEFEILEIVNSKI
;
A
#
# COMPACT_ATOMS: atom_id res chain seq x y z
N MET A 1 9.37 -7.44 -7.53
CA MET A 1 8.51 -7.05 -6.40
C MET A 1 8.13 -8.32 -5.66
N GLU A 2 8.27 -8.30 -4.36
CA GLU A 2 7.85 -9.41 -3.51
C GLU A 2 6.31 -9.57 -3.60
N ARG A 3 5.85 -10.81 -3.67
CA ARG A 3 4.42 -11.12 -3.74
C ARG A 3 3.86 -11.17 -2.32
N ILE A 4 3.00 -10.22 -1.99
CA ILE A 4 2.41 -10.07 -0.66
C ILE A 4 0.90 -10.01 -0.77
N ILE A 5 0.21 -10.78 0.05
CA ILE A 5 -1.23 -10.71 0.25
C ILE A 5 -1.56 -10.51 1.73
N GLU A 6 -2.72 -9.92 1.98
CA GLU A 6 -3.34 -9.81 3.28
C GLU A 6 -4.50 -10.79 3.40
N CYS A 7 -4.73 -11.33 4.59
CA CYS A 7 -5.95 -12.04 4.94
C CYS A 7 -6.60 -11.40 6.16
N VAL A 8 -7.93 -11.20 6.10
CA VAL A 8 -8.71 -10.55 7.17
C VAL A 8 -9.87 -11.46 7.58
N PRO A 9 -9.59 -12.65 8.16
CA PRO A 9 -10.64 -13.54 8.63
C PRO A 9 -11.44 -12.92 9.77
N ASN A 10 -12.69 -13.31 9.82
CA ASN A 10 -13.59 -12.94 10.89
C ASN A 10 -14.09 -14.20 11.58
N PHE A 11 -13.77 -14.34 12.85
CA PHE A 11 -14.13 -15.47 13.68
C PHE A 11 -15.31 -15.15 14.59
N SER A 12 -16.24 -16.10 14.77
CA SER A 12 -17.44 -15.94 15.61
C SER A 12 -17.12 -16.18 17.09
N GLU A 13 -16.20 -15.43 17.62
CA GLU A 13 -15.83 -15.36 19.05
C GLU A 13 -15.24 -13.97 19.32
N GLY A 14 -15.77 -13.25 20.28
CA GLY A 14 -15.31 -11.90 20.63
C GLY A 14 -15.22 -11.67 22.14
N ARG A 15 -15.41 -12.71 22.94
CA ARG A 15 -15.51 -12.64 24.42
C ARG A 15 -14.48 -13.51 25.10
N ASN A 16 -14.24 -14.71 24.59
CA ASN A 16 -13.28 -15.65 25.17
C ASN A 16 -11.88 -15.43 24.56
N MET A 17 -11.04 -14.70 25.28
CA MET A 17 -9.67 -14.40 24.85
C MET A 17 -8.79 -15.64 24.74
N GLU A 18 -9.06 -16.73 25.45
CA GLU A 18 -8.30 -17.98 25.31
C GLU A 18 -8.52 -18.60 23.93
N VAL A 19 -9.76 -18.62 23.45
CA VAL A 19 -10.10 -19.10 22.11
C VAL A 19 -9.49 -18.19 21.04
N ILE A 20 -9.64 -16.87 21.20
CA ILE A 20 -9.07 -15.88 20.26
C ILE A 20 -7.55 -16.06 20.16
N ASN A 21 -6.87 -16.13 21.31
CA ASN A 21 -5.41 -16.29 21.35
C ASN A 21 -4.96 -17.65 20.77
N ALA A 22 -5.74 -18.72 20.95
CA ALA A 22 -5.45 -20.01 20.34
C ALA A 22 -5.54 -19.97 18.81
N ILE A 23 -6.54 -19.28 18.26
CA ILE A 23 -6.69 -19.06 16.80
C ILE A 23 -5.52 -18.24 16.27
N VAL A 24 -5.17 -17.12 16.91
CA VAL A 24 -4.03 -16.28 16.52
C VAL A 24 -2.72 -17.07 16.57
N ALA A 25 -2.48 -17.83 17.65
CA ALA A 25 -1.29 -18.66 17.77
C ALA A 25 -1.22 -19.76 16.70
N SER A 26 -2.36 -20.29 16.23
CA SER A 26 -2.39 -21.27 15.13
C SER A 26 -1.99 -20.63 13.78
N ILE A 27 -2.39 -19.39 13.55
CA ILE A 27 -2.01 -18.59 12.39
C ILE A 27 -0.49 -18.33 12.40
N GLU A 28 0.04 -17.84 13.52
CA GLU A 28 1.48 -17.51 13.66
C GLU A 28 2.39 -18.73 13.55
N LYS A 29 1.99 -19.87 14.11
CA LYS A 29 2.74 -21.14 14.06
C LYS A 29 2.88 -21.71 12.65
N SER A 30 2.04 -21.34 11.70
CA SER A 30 2.18 -21.77 10.31
C SER A 30 3.47 -21.26 9.68
N GLY A 31 4.03 -20.16 10.19
CA GLY A 31 5.26 -19.52 9.72
C GLY A 31 5.06 -18.69 8.46
N GLY A 32 5.98 -17.75 8.21
CA GLY A 32 5.98 -16.91 7.01
C GLY A 32 4.86 -15.86 6.94
N VAL A 33 4.12 -15.66 8.03
CA VAL A 33 3.09 -14.60 8.15
C VAL A 33 3.38 -13.71 9.35
N LYS A 34 2.92 -12.45 9.26
CA LYS A 34 2.94 -11.48 10.35
C LYS A 34 1.51 -11.08 10.69
N VAL A 35 1.07 -11.32 11.93
CA VAL A 35 -0.20 -10.80 12.44
C VAL A 35 -0.03 -9.31 12.70
N LEU A 36 -0.88 -8.49 12.10
CA LEU A 36 -0.82 -7.03 12.18
C LEU A 36 -1.83 -6.44 13.16
N ASP A 37 -3.00 -7.09 13.28
CA ASP A 37 -4.08 -6.59 14.14
C ASP A 37 -4.98 -7.74 14.60
N VAL A 38 -5.50 -7.61 15.83
CA VAL A 38 -6.50 -8.50 16.41
C VAL A 38 -7.53 -7.61 17.11
N ASP A 39 -8.73 -7.55 16.55
CA ASP A 39 -9.82 -6.67 17.01
C ASP A 39 -11.02 -7.47 17.51
N PRO A 40 -11.10 -7.78 18.83
CA PRO A 40 -12.21 -8.48 19.43
C PRO A 40 -13.38 -7.54 19.72
N GLY A 41 -14.57 -7.90 19.25
CA GLY A 41 -15.82 -7.17 19.47
C GLY A 41 -16.77 -7.91 20.40
N GLU A 42 -16.82 -7.54 21.68
CA GLU A 42 -17.65 -8.21 22.71
C GLU A 42 -19.16 -8.17 22.37
N ALA A 43 -19.68 -7.02 21.96
CA ALA A 43 -21.10 -6.83 21.62
C ALA A 43 -21.50 -7.64 20.37
N THR A 44 -20.63 -7.73 19.39
CA THR A 44 -20.84 -8.47 18.15
C THR A 44 -20.54 -9.96 18.32
N ASN A 45 -19.84 -10.33 19.37
CA ASN A 45 -19.28 -11.67 19.62
C ASN A 45 -18.51 -12.16 18.39
N ARG A 46 -17.52 -11.38 17.95
CA ARG A 46 -16.75 -11.59 16.73
C ARG A 46 -15.38 -10.94 16.85
N THR A 47 -14.36 -11.61 16.36
CA THR A 47 -13.00 -11.06 16.24
C THR A 47 -12.58 -10.96 14.79
N VAL A 48 -11.99 -9.85 14.42
CA VAL A 48 -11.31 -9.64 13.15
C VAL A 48 -9.81 -9.81 13.40
N VAL A 49 -9.17 -10.68 12.63
CA VAL A 49 -7.71 -10.84 12.67
C VAL A 49 -7.15 -10.44 11.33
N THR A 50 -6.11 -9.60 11.31
CA THR A 50 -5.43 -9.18 10.09
C THR A 50 -4.01 -9.71 10.09
N PHE A 51 -3.63 -10.44 9.04
CA PHE A 51 -2.26 -10.91 8.85
C PHE A 51 -1.84 -10.88 7.38
N VAL A 52 -0.53 -10.81 7.16
CA VAL A 52 0.09 -10.66 5.84
C VAL A 52 1.27 -11.60 5.68
N GLY A 53 1.64 -11.87 4.44
CA GLY A 53 2.81 -12.68 4.09
C GLY A 53 2.83 -13.03 2.61
N SER A 54 3.70 -14.00 2.23
CA SER A 54 3.66 -14.56 0.88
C SER A 54 2.33 -15.26 0.62
N PRO A 55 1.86 -15.36 -0.63
CA PRO A 55 0.59 -16.00 -0.96
C PRO A 55 0.46 -17.41 -0.37
N GLU A 56 1.53 -18.19 -0.43
CA GLU A 56 1.57 -19.57 0.05
C GLU A 56 1.48 -19.64 1.58
N ALA A 57 2.23 -18.78 2.28
CA ALA A 57 2.23 -18.71 3.74
C ALA A 57 0.87 -18.25 4.28
N VAL A 58 0.27 -17.23 3.65
CA VAL A 58 -1.04 -16.71 4.06
C VAL A 58 -2.15 -17.72 3.86
N VAL A 59 -2.15 -18.46 2.74
CA VAL A 59 -3.13 -19.54 2.50
C VAL A 59 -3.02 -20.65 3.55
N GLU A 60 -1.80 -21.05 3.91
CA GLU A 60 -1.58 -22.04 4.97
C GLU A 60 -2.03 -21.52 6.34
N ALA A 61 -1.66 -20.30 6.71
CA ALA A 61 -2.05 -19.67 7.96
C ALA A 61 -3.58 -19.52 8.07
N ALA A 62 -4.24 -19.11 6.97
CA ALA A 62 -5.68 -19.02 6.89
C ALA A 62 -6.35 -20.38 7.12
N PHE A 63 -5.83 -21.44 6.50
CA PHE A 63 -6.32 -22.80 6.71
C PHE A 63 -6.18 -23.26 8.18
N GLN A 64 -5.03 -23.01 8.81
CA GLN A 64 -4.81 -23.37 10.22
C GLN A 64 -5.72 -22.57 11.16
N GLY A 65 -5.96 -21.30 10.88
CA GLY A 65 -6.93 -20.47 11.61
C GLY A 65 -8.35 -21.00 11.51
N VAL A 66 -8.80 -21.38 10.31
CA VAL A 66 -10.14 -22.00 10.08
C VAL A 66 -10.26 -23.33 10.82
N LYS A 67 -9.22 -24.16 10.77
CA LYS A 67 -9.17 -25.45 11.48
C LYS A 67 -9.35 -25.25 12.98
N CYS A 68 -8.53 -24.39 13.58
CA CYS A 68 -8.56 -24.08 15.01
C CYS A 68 -9.92 -23.50 15.43
N ALA A 69 -10.46 -22.53 14.68
CA ALA A 69 -11.77 -21.96 14.95
C ALA A 69 -12.90 -22.99 14.86
N GLY A 70 -12.87 -23.87 13.85
CA GLY A 70 -13.86 -24.93 13.69
C GLY A 70 -13.79 -26.02 14.77
N GLU A 71 -12.67 -26.15 15.48
CA GLU A 71 -12.51 -27.07 16.61
C GLU A 71 -12.99 -26.45 17.94
N LEU A 72 -12.76 -25.15 18.14
CA LEU A 72 -12.98 -24.44 19.41
C LEU A 72 -14.32 -23.71 19.49
N ILE A 73 -14.90 -23.31 18.35
CA ILE A 73 -16.15 -22.55 18.32
C ILE A 73 -17.30 -23.47 17.90
N ASP A 74 -18.32 -23.56 18.77
CA ASP A 74 -19.54 -24.31 18.49
C ASP A 74 -20.69 -23.35 18.15
N MET A 75 -21.03 -23.27 16.86
CA MET A 75 -22.05 -22.37 16.35
C MET A 75 -23.46 -22.65 16.88
N ARG A 76 -23.73 -23.86 17.36
CA ARG A 76 -25.03 -24.24 17.99
C ARG A 76 -25.30 -23.41 19.24
N HIS A 77 -24.25 -22.88 19.89
CA HIS A 77 -24.31 -22.10 21.12
C HIS A 77 -23.91 -20.66 20.95
N HIS A 78 -23.55 -20.24 19.71
CA HIS A 78 -23.06 -18.89 19.43
C HIS A 78 -24.21 -17.90 19.23
N HIS A 79 -24.13 -16.74 19.95
CA HIS A 79 -25.03 -15.60 19.81
C HIS A 79 -24.24 -14.29 19.77
N GLY A 80 -24.57 -13.41 18.82
CA GLY A 80 -23.97 -12.08 18.66
C GLY A 80 -24.84 -11.18 17.79
N ALA A 81 -24.65 -9.88 17.87
CA ALA A 81 -25.44 -8.91 17.11
C ALA A 81 -25.02 -8.83 15.62
N HIS A 82 -23.89 -9.38 15.26
CA HIS A 82 -23.37 -9.34 13.89
C HIS A 82 -23.84 -10.57 13.09
N PRO A 83 -24.28 -10.40 11.81
CA PRO A 83 -24.58 -11.51 10.91
C PRO A 83 -23.38 -12.46 10.74
N ARG A 84 -23.63 -13.76 10.82
CA ARG A 84 -22.57 -14.79 10.70
C ARG A 84 -23.09 -16.08 10.07
N SER A 85 -22.21 -16.79 9.38
CA SER A 85 -22.51 -18.10 8.76
C SER A 85 -21.82 -19.27 9.44
N GLY A 86 -20.72 -19.04 10.15
CA GLY A 86 -19.95 -20.12 10.79
C GLY A 86 -18.89 -19.61 11.75
N ALA A 87 -18.14 -20.54 12.36
CA ALA A 87 -17.03 -20.28 13.26
C ALA A 87 -15.98 -19.36 12.63
N THR A 88 -15.66 -19.61 11.37
CA THR A 88 -15.01 -18.63 10.48
C THR A 88 -16.07 -18.11 9.51
N ASP A 89 -16.57 -16.90 9.74
CA ASP A 89 -17.66 -16.34 8.96
C ASP A 89 -17.19 -15.91 7.58
N VAL A 90 -16.11 -15.11 7.49
CA VAL A 90 -15.51 -14.68 6.22
C VAL A 90 -13.99 -14.83 6.24
N LEU A 91 -13.44 -15.17 5.08
CA LEU A 91 -12.03 -15.40 4.85
C LEU A 91 -11.60 -14.77 3.52
N PRO A 92 -11.37 -13.43 3.49
CA PRO A 92 -10.96 -12.72 2.29
C PRO A 92 -9.44 -12.77 2.10
N LEU A 93 -8.99 -12.98 0.86
CA LEU A 93 -7.63 -12.73 0.41
C LEU A 93 -7.57 -11.40 -0.36
N ILE A 94 -6.59 -10.56 -0.04
CA ILE A 94 -6.49 -9.17 -0.52
C ILE A 94 -5.09 -8.97 -1.10
N PRO A 95 -4.95 -8.55 -2.38
CA PRO A 95 -3.65 -8.28 -2.98
C PRO A 95 -3.02 -7.01 -2.39
N ILE A 96 -1.76 -7.10 -1.94
CA ILE A 96 -0.97 -5.97 -1.47
C ILE A 96 0.04 -5.56 -2.53
N SER A 97 0.91 -6.49 -2.97
CA SER A 97 2.03 -6.23 -3.85
C SER A 97 2.38 -7.45 -4.68
N GLY A 98 2.81 -7.24 -5.94
CA GLY A 98 3.34 -8.28 -6.81
C GLY A 98 2.36 -9.41 -7.21
N ILE A 99 1.05 -9.25 -6.95
CA ILE A 99 -0.01 -10.21 -7.24
C ILE A 99 -1.30 -9.48 -7.62
N THR A 100 -2.09 -10.08 -8.50
CA THR A 100 -3.36 -9.53 -8.95
C THR A 100 -4.54 -10.05 -8.13
N LEU A 101 -5.66 -9.33 -8.17
CA LEU A 101 -6.91 -9.78 -7.55
C LEU A 101 -7.41 -11.11 -8.14
N GLN A 102 -7.18 -11.35 -9.43
CA GLN A 102 -7.57 -12.60 -10.08
C GLN A 102 -6.75 -13.80 -9.57
N GLU A 103 -5.44 -13.63 -9.38
CA GLU A 103 -4.60 -14.66 -8.75
C GLU A 103 -5.03 -14.93 -7.31
N CYS A 104 -5.38 -13.89 -6.53
CA CYS A 104 -5.96 -14.06 -5.19
C CYS A 104 -7.29 -14.83 -5.23
N ALA A 105 -8.12 -14.59 -6.24
CA ALA A 105 -9.38 -15.32 -6.41
C ALA A 105 -9.17 -16.82 -6.71
N GLU A 106 -8.14 -17.17 -7.45
CA GLU A 106 -7.76 -18.56 -7.70
C GLU A 106 -7.25 -19.25 -6.42
N LEU A 107 -6.43 -18.55 -5.63
CA LEU A 107 -5.97 -19.03 -4.33
C LEU A 107 -7.14 -19.21 -3.35
N ALA A 108 -8.09 -18.28 -3.32
CA ALA A 108 -9.28 -18.36 -2.48
C ALA A 108 -10.15 -19.60 -2.81
N ARG A 109 -10.32 -19.91 -4.10
CA ARG A 109 -11.07 -21.13 -4.52
C ARG A 109 -10.35 -22.41 -4.10
N LYS A 110 -9.03 -22.49 -4.29
CA LYS A 110 -8.23 -23.63 -3.84
C LYS A 110 -8.27 -23.78 -2.32
N LEU A 111 -8.22 -22.67 -1.59
CA LEU A 111 -8.36 -22.68 -0.13
C LEU A 111 -9.74 -23.18 0.31
N ALA A 112 -10.82 -22.73 -0.34
CA ALA A 112 -12.18 -23.17 -0.05
C ALA A 112 -12.35 -24.68 -0.32
N GLU A 113 -11.82 -25.20 -1.41
CA GLU A 113 -11.80 -26.62 -1.75
C GLU A 113 -11.05 -27.44 -0.70
N ARG A 114 -9.87 -26.95 -0.28
CA ARG A 114 -9.06 -27.60 0.77
C ARG A 114 -9.75 -27.61 2.13
N ILE A 115 -10.38 -26.49 2.53
CA ILE A 115 -11.14 -26.39 3.78
C ILE A 115 -12.24 -27.46 3.80
N PHE A 116 -12.98 -27.59 2.72
CA PHE A 116 -14.01 -28.61 2.66
C PHE A 116 -13.44 -30.02 2.65
N SER A 117 -12.45 -30.32 1.81
CA SER A 117 -11.91 -31.68 1.66
C SER A 117 -11.19 -32.20 2.90
N GLU A 118 -10.52 -31.34 3.68
CA GLU A 118 -9.76 -31.76 4.86
C GLU A 118 -10.49 -31.53 6.19
N LEU A 119 -11.37 -30.51 6.27
CA LEU A 119 -12.06 -30.13 7.52
C LEU A 119 -13.57 -30.39 7.50
N GLU A 120 -14.13 -30.77 6.36
CA GLU A 120 -15.57 -30.99 6.12
C GLU A 120 -16.44 -29.76 6.42
N ILE A 121 -15.85 -28.53 6.39
CA ILE A 121 -16.55 -27.27 6.59
C ILE A 121 -17.05 -26.77 5.24
N PRO A 122 -18.37 -26.58 5.07
CA PRO A 122 -18.93 -26.07 3.80
C PRO A 122 -18.42 -24.66 3.47
N CYS A 123 -18.10 -24.40 2.19
CA CYS A 123 -17.56 -23.12 1.75
C CYS A 123 -18.39 -22.50 0.62
N TYR A 124 -18.65 -21.19 0.76
CA TYR A 124 -19.21 -20.33 -0.28
C TYR A 124 -18.12 -19.39 -0.80
N CYS A 125 -17.95 -19.32 -2.12
CA CYS A 125 -17.03 -18.38 -2.75
C CYS A 125 -17.72 -17.06 -3.05
N TYR A 126 -17.10 -15.91 -2.66
CA TYR A 126 -17.71 -14.59 -2.86
C TYR A 126 -16.75 -13.57 -3.50
N GLU A 127 -17.27 -12.41 -3.89
CA GLU A 127 -16.57 -11.33 -4.60
C GLU A 127 -15.85 -11.84 -5.86
N ALA A 128 -14.55 -11.56 -6.04
CA ALA A 128 -13.79 -12.02 -7.21
C ALA A 128 -13.64 -13.55 -7.29
N ALA A 129 -13.74 -14.27 -6.16
CA ALA A 129 -13.70 -15.72 -6.12
C ALA A 129 -15.05 -16.37 -6.44
N ALA A 130 -16.17 -15.62 -6.51
CA ALA A 130 -17.50 -16.13 -6.73
C ALA A 130 -17.59 -17.03 -7.97
N GLN A 131 -18.22 -18.20 -7.81
CA GLN A 131 -18.50 -19.14 -8.90
C GLN A 131 -19.88 -18.88 -9.54
N LYS A 132 -20.79 -18.23 -8.79
CA LYS A 132 -22.11 -17.79 -9.26
C LYS A 132 -22.19 -16.26 -9.24
N PRO A 133 -22.74 -15.59 -10.27
CA PRO A 133 -22.77 -14.13 -10.35
C PRO A 133 -23.40 -13.42 -9.15
N GLU A 134 -24.46 -13.99 -8.58
CA GLU A 134 -25.17 -13.45 -7.41
C GLU A 134 -24.31 -13.48 -6.14
N ARG A 135 -23.34 -14.39 -6.03
CA ARG A 135 -22.43 -14.53 -4.90
C ARG A 135 -21.31 -13.50 -4.89
N LYS A 136 -21.18 -12.67 -5.92
CA LYS A 136 -20.33 -11.49 -5.86
C LYS A 136 -20.68 -10.59 -4.68
N ASN A 137 -21.95 -10.59 -4.24
CA ASN A 137 -22.34 -9.87 -3.04
C ASN A 137 -22.37 -10.81 -1.83
N LEU A 138 -21.44 -10.60 -0.89
CA LEU A 138 -21.35 -11.38 0.36
C LEU A 138 -22.71 -11.48 1.11
N ALA A 139 -23.55 -10.43 1.05
CA ALA A 139 -24.86 -10.46 1.68
C ALA A 139 -25.78 -11.56 1.14
N VAL A 140 -25.58 -11.99 -0.10
CA VAL A 140 -26.32 -13.13 -0.69
C VAL A 140 -25.81 -14.44 -0.10
N CYS A 141 -24.50 -14.59 0.06
CA CYS A 141 -23.91 -15.77 0.71
C CYS A 141 -24.35 -15.90 2.16
N ARG A 142 -24.48 -14.78 2.88
CA ARG A 142 -24.91 -14.72 4.30
C ARG A 142 -26.44 -14.73 4.50
N ALA A 143 -27.24 -14.64 3.45
CA ALA A 143 -28.69 -14.50 3.59
C ALA A 143 -29.28 -15.60 4.49
N GLY A 144 -29.99 -15.18 5.55
CA GLY A 144 -30.55 -16.06 6.58
C GLY A 144 -29.56 -16.58 7.61
N GLU A 145 -28.28 -16.19 7.51
CA GLU A 145 -27.21 -16.47 8.47
C GLU A 145 -26.96 -17.97 8.73
N TYR A 146 -26.40 -18.32 9.88
CA TYR A 146 -26.16 -19.69 10.29
C TYR A 146 -27.49 -20.50 10.39
N GLU A 147 -28.55 -19.86 10.85
CA GLU A 147 -29.86 -20.47 11.07
C GLU A 147 -30.52 -21.00 9.79
N ALA A 148 -30.20 -20.38 8.65
CA ALA A 148 -30.72 -20.82 7.35
C ALA A 148 -29.88 -21.91 6.66
N LEU A 149 -28.73 -22.31 7.22
CA LEU A 149 -27.86 -23.31 6.60
C LEU A 149 -28.55 -24.64 6.28
N PRO A 150 -29.41 -25.22 7.15
CA PRO A 150 -30.12 -26.47 6.81
C PRO A 150 -30.93 -26.36 5.53
N GLU A 151 -31.69 -25.27 5.36
CA GLU A 151 -32.49 -25.03 4.14
C GLU A 151 -31.63 -24.73 2.92
N LYS A 152 -30.57 -23.91 3.10
CA LYS A 152 -29.66 -23.53 2.00
C LYS A 152 -28.92 -24.72 1.44
N MET A 153 -28.46 -25.65 2.30
CA MET A 153 -27.71 -26.82 1.88
C MET A 153 -28.61 -27.86 1.20
N ALA A 154 -29.90 -27.91 1.53
CA ALA A 154 -30.88 -28.77 0.88
C ALA A 154 -31.35 -28.22 -0.48
N ASP A 155 -31.21 -26.93 -0.75
CA ASP A 155 -31.65 -26.27 -1.99
C ASP A 155 -30.52 -26.27 -3.03
N PRO A 156 -30.64 -27.00 -4.18
CA PRO A 156 -29.61 -27.09 -5.20
C PRO A 156 -29.10 -25.74 -5.71
N GLU A 157 -29.96 -24.69 -5.75
CA GLU A 157 -29.57 -23.36 -6.22
C GLU A 157 -28.74 -22.60 -5.18
N ARG A 158 -28.91 -22.93 -3.89
CA ARG A 158 -28.25 -22.24 -2.78
C ARG A 158 -27.15 -23.05 -2.09
N GLN A 159 -26.90 -24.29 -2.53
CA GLN A 159 -25.82 -25.14 -1.99
C GLN A 159 -24.46 -24.45 -1.98
N PRO A 160 -23.56 -24.77 -1.03
CA PRO A 160 -22.20 -24.26 -1.03
C PRO A 160 -21.44 -24.62 -2.31
N ASP A 161 -20.44 -23.86 -2.67
CA ASP A 161 -19.58 -24.13 -3.83
C ASP A 161 -18.71 -25.37 -3.59
N PHE A 162 -18.31 -25.56 -2.33
CA PHE A 162 -17.62 -26.75 -1.84
C PHE A 162 -18.34 -27.21 -0.58
N GLY A 163 -19.00 -28.36 -0.64
CA GLY A 163 -19.76 -28.90 0.48
C GLY A 163 -20.72 -30.02 0.06
N PRO A 164 -21.26 -30.74 1.04
CA PRO A 164 -22.30 -31.74 0.78
C PRO A 164 -23.65 -31.08 0.48
N GLY A 165 -24.48 -31.77 -0.27
CA GLY A 165 -25.88 -31.36 -0.54
C GLY A 165 -26.83 -31.60 0.63
N CYS A 166 -26.33 -31.72 1.85
CA CYS A 166 -27.13 -31.94 3.07
C CYS A 166 -26.44 -31.33 4.28
N TYR A 167 -27.24 -31.00 5.29
CA TYR A 167 -26.73 -30.46 6.56
C TYR A 167 -26.11 -31.57 7.39
N THR A 168 -24.86 -31.43 7.78
CA THR A 168 -24.08 -32.43 8.55
C THR A 168 -23.83 -31.96 9.98
N ASP A 169 -23.42 -32.88 10.86
CA ASP A 169 -23.02 -32.54 12.25
C ASP A 169 -21.84 -31.55 12.26
N ARG A 170 -20.92 -31.66 11.28
CA ARG A 170 -19.80 -30.74 11.14
C ARG A 170 -20.27 -29.34 10.72
N ALA A 171 -21.23 -29.24 9.79
CA ALA A 171 -21.87 -27.99 9.43
C ALA A 171 -22.69 -27.41 10.59
N ALA A 172 -23.28 -28.24 11.44
CA ALA A 172 -23.96 -27.81 12.67
C ALA A 172 -22.97 -27.20 13.68
N GLN A 173 -21.82 -27.81 13.87
CA GLN A 173 -20.79 -27.32 14.79
C GLN A 173 -20.07 -26.08 14.25
N ALA A 174 -19.49 -26.17 13.09
CA ALA A 174 -18.61 -25.13 12.54
C ALA A 174 -19.33 -24.08 11.67
N GLY A 175 -20.57 -24.35 11.24
CA GLY A 175 -21.26 -23.52 10.24
C GLY A 175 -20.66 -23.65 8.85
N ALA A 176 -20.75 -22.58 8.07
CA ALA A 176 -20.16 -22.47 6.74
C ALA A 176 -19.25 -21.24 6.66
N THR A 177 -18.15 -21.35 5.90
CA THR A 177 -17.19 -20.27 5.70
C THR A 177 -17.38 -19.61 4.35
N ASN A 178 -17.43 -18.27 4.33
CA ASN A 178 -17.42 -17.49 3.09
C ASN A 178 -15.97 -17.14 2.73
N VAL A 179 -15.41 -17.77 1.70
CA VAL A 179 -14.04 -17.58 1.23
C VAL A 179 -14.05 -16.69 0.01
N GLY A 180 -13.22 -15.66 -0.05
CA GLY A 180 -13.26 -14.74 -1.17
C GLY A 180 -11.94 -14.06 -1.45
N ALA A 181 -11.94 -13.31 -2.55
CA ALA A 181 -10.89 -12.35 -2.84
C ALA A 181 -11.52 -11.01 -3.18
N ARG A 182 -11.02 -9.95 -2.60
CA ARG A 182 -11.49 -8.58 -2.78
C ARG A 182 -10.34 -7.60 -2.74
N ASP A 183 -10.59 -6.40 -3.25
CA ASP A 183 -9.67 -5.29 -3.06
C ASP A 183 -9.76 -4.74 -1.62
N PHE A 184 -8.89 -3.81 -1.26
CA PHE A 184 -8.94 -3.16 0.05
C PHE A 184 -10.33 -2.58 0.32
N LEU A 185 -10.79 -2.80 1.54
CA LEU A 185 -11.95 -2.11 2.08
C LEU A 185 -11.46 -1.15 3.17
N ILE A 186 -11.80 0.13 3.06
CA ILE A 186 -11.50 1.11 4.08
C ILE A 186 -12.78 1.40 4.87
N ALA A 187 -12.75 1.06 6.16
CA ALA A 187 -13.77 1.51 7.11
C ALA A 187 -13.37 2.88 7.66
N VAL A 188 -14.24 3.87 7.48
CA VAL A 188 -13.96 5.26 7.84
C VAL A 188 -15.20 5.91 8.45
N ASN A 189 -15.01 6.67 9.52
CA ASN A 189 -16.06 7.43 10.21
C ASN A 189 -15.75 8.92 10.07
N TYR A 190 -16.74 9.70 9.63
CA TYR A 190 -16.64 11.16 9.52
C TYR A 190 -17.36 11.80 10.70
N ASN A 191 -16.62 12.51 11.54
CA ASN A 191 -17.11 13.17 12.75
C ASN A 191 -17.94 14.41 12.40
N LEU A 192 -19.11 14.56 12.99
CA LEU A 192 -19.99 15.69 12.72
C LEU A 192 -20.17 16.56 13.98
N ASN A 193 -20.31 17.86 13.79
CA ASN A 193 -20.65 18.81 14.86
C ASN A 193 -22.12 18.72 15.27
N THR A 194 -22.65 17.52 15.44
CA THR A 194 -24.05 17.27 15.83
C THR A 194 -24.19 15.98 16.63
N THR A 195 -25.23 15.88 17.43
CA THR A 195 -25.66 14.64 18.10
C THR A 195 -26.80 13.94 17.35
N SER A 196 -27.25 14.51 16.22
CA SER A 196 -28.39 13.99 15.48
C SER A 196 -28.04 12.87 14.50
N THR A 197 -28.31 11.64 14.90
CA THR A 197 -28.22 10.44 14.03
C THR A 197 -29.07 10.60 12.75
N ARG A 198 -30.22 11.26 12.84
CA ARG A 198 -31.07 11.52 11.67
C ARG A 198 -30.37 12.38 10.62
N ARG A 199 -29.59 13.40 11.03
CA ARG A 199 -28.84 14.24 10.11
C ARG A 199 -27.63 13.51 9.55
N ALA A 200 -26.93 12.72 10.36
CA ALA A 200 -25.86 11.86 9.91
C ALA A 200 -26.35 10.84 8.86
N ASN A 201 -27.49 10.19 9.11
CA ASN A 201 -28.11 9.29 8.13
C ASN A 201 -28.52 10.01 6.83
N ALA A 202 -28.99 11.25 6.91
CA ALA A 202 -29.34 12.02 5.72
C ALA A 202 -28.12 12.29 4.84
N ILE A 203 -26.95 12.57 5.42
CA ILE A 203 -25.67 12.72 4.72
C ILE A 203 -25.26 11.37 4.14
N ALA A 204 -25.23 10.30 4.95
CA ALA A 204 -24.88 8.96 4.51
C ALA A 204 -25.70 8.50 3.29
N PHE A 205 -26.99 8.81 3.26
CA PHE A 205 -27.89 8.44 2.18
C PHE A 205 -27.72 9.28 0.91
N ASP A 206 -27.18 10.47 1.02
CA ASP A 206 -26.85 11.29 -0.15
C ASP A 206 -25.58 10.79 -0.84
N VAL A 207 -24.61 10.28 -0.06
CA VAL A 207 -23.28 9.93 -0.61
C VAL A 207 -23.15 8.46 -0.97
N ARG A 208 -23.73 7.52 -0.21
CA ARG A 208 -23.57 6.08 -0.45
C ARG A 208 -24.18 5.64 -1.79
N GLU A 209 -23.62 4.63 -2.44
CA GLU A 209 -24.03 4.14 -3.76
C GLU A 209 -25.54 3.82 -3.85
N LYS A 210 -26.07 3.09 -2.87
CA LYS A 210 -27.52 2.77 -2.82
C LYS A 210 -28.41 4.01 -2.78
N GLY A 211 -27.90 5.12 -2.28
CA GLY A 211 -28.62 6.38 -2.13
C GLY A 211 -29.78 6.31 -1.15
N ARG A 212 -30.90 6.97 -1.49
CA ARG A 212 -32.08 7.09 -0.67
C ARG A 212 -33.39 6.90 -1.42
N PRO A 213 -34.49 6.55 -0.73
CA PRO A 213 -35.82 6.55 -1.34
C PRO A 213 -36.18 7.96 -1.87
N LYS A 214 -36.71 8.00 -3.10
CA LYS A 214 -37.34 9.22 -3.65
C LYS A 214 -38.59 9.54 -2.84
N ARG A 215 -38.77 10.83 -2.49
CA ARG A 215 -39.94 11.30 -1.73
C ARG A 215 -40.59 12.47 -2.43
N GLU A 216 -41.90 12.60 -2.28
CA GLU A 216 -42.66 13.74 -2.76
C GLU A 216 -42.48 14.93 -1.81
N GLY A 217 -42.26 16.12 -2.35
CA GLY A 217 -42.04 17.32 -1.57
C GLY A 217 -40.77 17.30 -0.73
N ASN A 218 -40.87 17.12 0.58
CA ASN A 218 -39.71 17.14 1.47
C ASN A 218 -38.86 15.84 1.33
N PRO A 219 -37.57 15.93 1.01
CA PRO A 219 -36.73 14.77 0.75
C PRO A 219 -36.47 13.88 1.99
N ILE A 220 -36.82 14.35 3.20
CA ILE A 220 -36.59 13.60 4.44
C ILE A 220 -37.92 13.07 5.02
N THR A 221 -38.99 13.85 4.95
CA THR A 221 -40.28 13.54 5.60
C THR A 221 -41.42 13.26 4.62
N GLY A 222 -41.23 13.55 3.33
CA GLY A 222 -42.25 13.32 2.30
C GLY A 222 -42.60 11.85 2.10
N LYS A 223 -43.75 11.60 1.46
CA LYS A 223 -44.19 10.23 1.12
C LYS A 223 -43.23 9.56 0.16
N ILE A 224 -42.88 8.29 0.42
CA ILE A 224 -42.00 7.52 -0.47
C ILE A 224 -42.71 7.25 -1.80
N VAL A 225 -42.05 7.58 -2.91
CA VAL A 225 -42.50 7.28 -4.28
C VAL A 225 -42.25 5.82 -4.57
N LYS A 226 -43.29 5.15 -5.08
CA LYS A 226 -43.20 3.79 -5.56
C LYS A 226 -43.42 3.76 -7.08
N ASP A 227 -42.80 2.80 -7.77
CA ASP A 227 -43.01 2.54 -9.20
C ASP A 227 -44.32 1.76 -9.44
N GLU A 228 -44.61 1.47 -10.70
CA GLU A 228 -45.82 0.77 -11.13
C GLU A 228 -45.93 -0.65 -10.53
N ASN A 229 -44.80 -1.24 -10.11
CA ASN A 229 -44.71 -2.55 -9.47
C ASN A 229 -44.75 -2.48 -7.94
N GLY A 230 -44.98 -1.28 -7.37
CA GLY A 230 -45.00 -1.06 -5.93
C GLY A 230 -43.60 -1.02 -5.28
N LYS A 231 -42.51 -1.07 -6.06
CA LYS A 231 -41.13 -0.98 -5.58
C LYS A 231 -40.75 0.46 -5.32
N THR A 232 -39.99 0.68 -4.24
CA THR A 232 -39.49 2.01 -3.88
C THR A 232 -38.54 2.56 -4.96
N VAL A 233 -38.85 3.74 -5.49
CA VAL A 233 -37.94 4.46 -6.40
C VAL A 233 -36.77 5.02 -5.59
N MET A 234 -35.55 4.68 -6.00
CA MET A 234 -34.33 5.15 -5.35
C MET A 234 -33.72 6.32 -6.11
N ILE A 235 -33.14 7.27 -5.38
CA ILE A 235 -32.21 8.27 -5.90
C ILE A 235 -30.81 7.78 -5.52
N PRO A 236 -29.95 7.46 -6.49
CA PRO A 236 -28.58 7.01 -6.19
C PRO A 236 -27.81 8.11 -5.45
N GLY A 237 -26.84 7.71 -4.61
CA GLY A 237 -25.93 8.65 -3.99
C GLY A 237 -24.85 9.12 -4.98
N THR A 238 -24.02 10.04 -4.49
CA THR A 238 -22.98 10.68 -5.33
C THR A 238 -21.74 9.82 -5.51
N LEU A 239 -21.50 8.85 -4.63
CA LEU A 239 -20.35 7.95 -4.65
C LEU A 239 -20.77 6.54 -5.09
N LYS A 240 -19.82 5.81 -5.67
CA LYS A 240 -19.95 4.39 -6.01
C LYS A 240 -18.98 3.57 -5.16
N GLY A 241 -19.15 2.23 -5.14
CA GLY A 241 -18.26 1.37 -4.38
C GLY A 241 -18.20 1.72 -2.88
N CYS A 242 -19.29 2.22 -2.30
CA CYS A 242 -19.33 2.51 -0.88
C CYS A 242 -20.70 2.29 -0.24
N LYS A 243 -20.69 1.95 1.05
CA LYS A 243 -21.86 1.80 1.91
C LYS A 243 -21.71 2.77 3.07
N ALA A 244 -22.79 3.42 3.50
CA ALA A 244 -22.74 4.35 4.63
C ALA A 244 -24.04 4.37 5.41
N ILE A 245 -23.90 4.62 6.72
CA ILE A 245 -24.98 4.88 7.68
C ILE A 245 -24.59 6.04 8.60
N GLY A 246 -25.56 6.64 9.26
CA GLY A 246 -25.31 7.58 10.35
C GLY A 246 -25.56 6.89 11.68
N TRP A 247 -24.68 7.12 12.64
CA TRP A 247 -24.84 6.63 14.02
C TRP A 247 -24.40 7.68 15.05
N PHE A 248 -24.62 7.41 16.32
CA PHE A 248 -24.15 8.21 17.43
C PHE A 248 -23.17 7.40 18.24
N ILE A 249 -22.09 8.01 18.67
CA ILE A 249 -21.06 7.37 19.48
C ILE A 249 -21.07 8.03 20.86
N ASP A 250 -21.47 7.28 21.86
CA ASP A 250 -21.57 7.75 23.24
C ASP A 250 -20.21 8.19 23.80
N GLU A 251 -19.14 7.45 23.49
CA GLU A 251 -17.76 7.74 23.92
C GLU A 251 -17.32 9.16 23.52
N TYR A 252 -17.70 9.61 22.32
CA TYR A 252 -17.31 10.91 21.78
C TYR A 252 -18.41 11.98 21.91
N GLY A 253 -19.63 11.59 22.25
CA GLY A 253 -20.78 12.48 22.35
C GLY A 253 -21.20 13.14 21.02
N ILE A 254 -20.87 12.54 19.90
CA ILE A 254 -21.13 13.06 18.54
C ILE A 254 -21.78 12.03 17.63
N ALA A 255 -22.48 12.51 16.60
CA ALA A 255 -22.90 11.66 15.50
C ALA A 255 -21.81 11.59 14.42
N GLN A 256 -21.69 10.42 13.82
CA GLN A 256 -20.74 10.16 12.72
C GLN A 256 -21.48 9.63 11.48
N VAL A 257 -20.90 9.88 10.31
CA VAL A 257 -21.19 9.11 9.11
C VAL A 257 -20.18 7.97 9.05
N SER A 258 -20.62 6.74 9.32
CA SER A 258 -19.81 5.54 9.17
C SER A 258 -19.91 5.03 7.74
N MET A 259 -18.77 4.87 7.09
CA MET A 259 -18.68 4.45 5.68
C MET A 259 -17.69 3.30 5.51
N ASN A 260 -18.08 2.32 4.70
CA ASN A 260 -17.19 1.33 4.15
C ASN A 260 -16.97 1.64 2.67
N ILE A 261 -15.77 2.05 2.31
CA ILE A 261 -15.34 2.18 0.92
C ILE A 261 -14.92 0.78 0.46
N THR A 262 -15.74 0.16 -0.38
CA THR A 262 -15.55 -1.23 -0.83
C THR A 262 -14.74 -1.32 -2.12
N ASP A 263 -14.52 -0.20 -2.79
CA ASP A 263 -13.68 -0.05 -3.98
C ASP A 263 -12.93 1.30 -3.91
N ILE A 264 -11.70 1.24 -3.43
CA ILE A 264 -10.84 2.42 -3.26
C ILE A 264 -10.32 3.01 -4.58
N ASN A 265 -10.39 2.25 -5.68
CA ASN A 265 -10.01 2.74 -7.01
C ASN A 265 -11.15 3.58 -7.61
N THR A 266 -12.40 3.18 -7.37
CA THR A 266 -13.59 3.93 -7.81
C THR A 266 -13.85 5.15 -6.92
N THR A 267 -13.70 4.99 -5.62
CA THR A 267 -13.92 6.07 -4.62
C THR A 267 -12.70 6.15 -3.68
N PRO A 268 -11.67 6.92 -4.04
CA PRO A 268 -10.56 7.20 -3.15
C PRO A 268 -11.01 7.89 -1.86
N LEU A 269 -10.26 7.71 -0.78
CA LEU A 269 -10.60 8.23 0.55
C LEU A 269 -10.84 9.75 0.57
N HIS A 270 -9.98 10.51 -0.11
CA HIS A 270 -10.10 11.99 -0.20
C HIS A 270 -11.34 12.44 -0.98
N VAL A 271 -11.77 11.68 -1.99
CA VAL A 271 -13.01 11.95 -2.74
C VAL A 271 -14.22 11.71 -1.83
N ALA A 272 -14.22 10.61 -1.09
CA ALA A 272 -15.28 10.31 -0.11
C ALA A 272 -15.36 11.39 0.97
N PHE A 273 -14.21 11.87 1.48
CA PHE A 273 -14.14 12.95 2.47
C PHE A 273 -14.76 14.25 1.95
N ASP A 274 -14.36 14.71 0.77
CA ASP A 274 -14.89 15.94 0.17
C ASP A 274 -16.41 15.86 -0.07
N GLU A 275 -16.91 14.71 -0.55
CA GLU A 275 -18.35 14.52 -0.78
C GLU A 275 -19.15 14.51 0.53
N VAL A 276 -18.63 13.90 1.59
CA VAL A 276 -19.27 13.95 2.91
C VAL A 276 -19.25 15.37 3.46
N CYS A 277 -18.13 16.10 3.32
CA CYS A 277 -18.04 17.53 3.70
C CYS A 277 -19.06 18.37 2.94
N ARG A 278 -19.19 18.20 1.64
CA ARG A 278 -20.15 18.91 0.80
C ARG A 278 -21.59 18.62 1.21
N ALA A 279 -21.92 17.34 1.44
CA ALA A 279 -23.27 16.93 1.87
C ALA A 279 -23.61 17.41 3.30
N ALA A 280 -22.61 17.49 4.19
CA ALA A 280 -22.76 18.05 5.53
C ALA A 280 -23.02 19.56 5.46
N GLN A 281 -22.21 20.30 4.71
CA GLN A 281 -22.34 21.75 4.54
C GLN A 281 -23.70 22.14 3.96
N ALA A 282 -24.21 21.39 2.98
CA ALA A 282 -25.54 21.60 2.41
C ALA A 282 -26.67 21.45 3.44
N ARG A 283 -26.40 20.89 4.62
CA ARG A 283 -27.32 20.72 5.74
C ARG A 283 -27.00 21.59 6.94
N GLY A 284 -26.10 22.55 6.81
CA GLY A 284 -25.63 23.41 7.88
C GLY A 284 -24.80 22.68 8.94
N LEU A 285 -24.17 21.55 8.56
CA LEU A 285 -23.28 20.78 9.40
C LEU A 285 -21.84 20.89 8.92
N ARG A 286 -20.92 20.49 9.79
CA ARG A 286 -19.48 20.44 9.49
C ARG A 286 -18.92 19.09 9.86
N VAL A 287 -18.06 18.54 8.99
CA VAL A 287 -17.15 17.47 9.36
C VAL A 287 -16.01 18.07 10.17
N THR A 288 -15.81 17.61 11.38
CA THR A 288 -14.76 18.10 12.30
C THR A 288 -13.47 17.32 12.15
N GLY A 289 -13.57 16.03 11.80
CA GLY A 289 -12.44 15.13 11.59
C GLY A 289 -12.89 13.78 11.04
N THR A 290 -11.93 12.87 10.95
CA THR A 290 -12.13 11.55 10.34
C THR A 290 -11.41 10.50 11.17
N GLU A 291 -12.03 9.35 11.35
CA GLU A 291 -11.44 8.18 12.00
C GLU A 291 -11.32 7.03 11.00
N ILE A 292 -10.10 6.56 10.74
CA ILE A 292 -9.85 5.33 9.99
C ILE A 292 -9.90 4.16 10.96
N VAL A 293 -10.78 3.20 10.69
CA VAL A 293 -10.92 1.96 11.47
C VAL A 293 -10.11 0.86 10.78
N GLY A 294 -9.18 0.25 11.53
CA GLY A 294 -8.25 -0.73 10.98
C GLY A 294 -7.10 -0.13 10.19
N LEU A 295 -6.61 -0.86 9.21
CA LEU A 295 -5.41 -0.55 8.43
C LEU A 295 -5.75 -0.02 7.04
N VAL A 296 -4.81 0.74 6.45
CA VAL A 296 -4.93 1.26 5.08
C VAL A 296 -3.64 1.05 4.29
N PRO A 297 -3.71 0.87 2.96
CA PRO A 297 -2.51 0.87 2.13
C PRO A 297 -1.89 2.28 2.07
N LYS A 298 -0.55 2.34 2.01
CA LYS A 298 0.23 3.59 1.94
C LYS A 298 -0.27 4.52 0.83
N ARG A 299 -0.61 3.95 -0.33
CA ARG A 299 -1.12 4.71 -1.47
C ARG A 299 -2.33 5.58 -1.13
N THR A 300 -3.21 5.14 -0.24
CA THR A 300 -4.41 5.88 0.18
C THR A 300 -4.06 7.23 0.81
N LEU A 301 -3.04 7.29 1.67
CA LEU A 301 -2.59 8.52 2.30
C LEU A 301 -1.77 9.38 1.34
N ILE A 302 -0.95 8.77 0.49
CA ILE A 302 -0.17 9.48 -0.52
C ILE A 302 -1.09 10.16 -1.55
N GLU A 303 -2.07 9.45 -2.08
CA GLU A 303 -3.05 10.00 -3.03
C GLU A 303 -3.87 11.14 -2.38
N ALA A 304 -4.30 10.95 -1.14
CA ALA A 304 -5.03 12.00 -0.40
C ALA A 304 -4.15 13.25 -0.18
N GLY A 305 -2.91 13.07 0.26
CA GLY A 305 -1.99 14.20 0.48
C GLY A 305 -1.69 14.97 -0.81
N ARG A 306 -1.42 14.27 -1.92
CA ARG A 306 -1.24 14.87 -3.25
C ARG A 306 -2.48 15.65 -3.68
N TYR A 307 -3.66 15.05 -3.56
CA TYR A 307 -4.93 15.70 -3.88
C TYR A 307 -5.11 17.03 -3.12
N PHE A 308 -4.85 17.06 -1.82
CA PHE A 308 -5.01 18.28 -1.03
C PHE A 308 -3.93 19.32 -1.31
N LEU A 309 -2.71 18.91 -1.68
CA LEU A 309 -1.66 19.82 -2.15
C LEU A 309 -2.06 20.46 -3.49
N GLU A 310 -2.52 19.66 -4.46
CA GLU A 310 -2.98 20.16 -5.76
C GLU A 310 -4.18 21.11 -5.61
N LYS A 311 -5.12 20.80 -4.72
CA LYS A 311 -6.25 21.66 -4.41
C LYS A 311 -5.84 23.02 -3.82
N GLN A 312 -4.68 23.07 -3.16
CA GLN A 312 -4.05 24.30 -2.65
C GLN A 312 -3.12 24.96 -3.67
N GLN A 313 -2.98 24.42 -4.86
CA GLN A 313 -2.00 24.82 -5.88
C GLN A 313 -0.55 24.79 -5.34
N ARG A 314 -0.25 23.75 -4.55
CA ARG A 314 1.06 23.52 -3.96
C ARG A 314 1.77 22.34 -4.61
N SER A 315 3.10 22.42 -4.65
CA SER A 315 3.93 21.34 -5.20
C SER A 315 3.69 20.02 -4.47
N THR A 316 3.56 18.95 -5.23
CA THR A 316 3.54 17.56 -4.77
C THR A 316 4.94 16.92 -4.70
N GLY A 317 5.96 17.62 -5.20
CA GLY A 317 7.36 17.17 -5.22
C GLY A 317 8.05 17.34 -3.87
N ILE A 318 7.48 16.80 -2.81
CA ILE A 318 7.99 16.77 -1.44
C ILE A 318 8.09 15.33 -0.96
N SER A 319 8.65 15.09 0.23
CA SER A 319 8.80 13.74 0.76
C SER A 319 7.45 13.04 1.01
N GLU A 320 7.42 11.71 0.91
CA GLU A 320 6.21 10.92 1.22
C GLU A 320 5.70 11.19 2.64
N GLU A 321 6.61 11.40 3.60
CA GLU A 321 6.26 11.73 4.98
C GLU A 321 5.48 13.06 5.07
N GLU A 322 5.95 14.10 4.36
CA GLU A 322 5.25 15.39 4.33
C GLU A 322 3.90 15.29 3.59
N ILE A 323 3.83 14.51 2.51
CA ILE A 323 2.56 14.24 1.81
C ILE A 323 1.55 13.58 2.76
N MET A 324 1.97 12.57 3.52
CA MET A 324 1.10 11.91 4.52
C MET A 324 0.68 12.86 5.63
N LYS A 325 1.55 13.75 6.12
CA LYS A 325 1.18 14.80 7.08
C LYS A 325 0.08 15.72 6.55
N ILE A 326 0.16 16.08 5.27
CA ILE A 326 -0.89 16.89 4.61
C ILE A 326 -2.21 16.10 4.57
N ALA A 327 -2.19 14.81 4.24
CA ALA A 327 -3.39 13.96 4.27
C ALA A 327 -4.02 13.92 5.67
N VAL A 328 -3.22 13.66 6.70
CA VAL A 328 -3.67 13.61 8.11
C VAL A 328 -4.34 14.92 8.53
N LYS A 329 -3.68 16.05 8.25
CA LYS A 329 -4.21 17.37 8.64
C LYS A 329 -5.44 17.79 7.82
N SER A 330 -5.45 17.51 6.51
CA SER A 330 -6.56 17.91 5.64
C SER A 330 -7.84 17.16 5.95
N MET A 331 -7.75 15.90 6.32
CA MET A 331 -8.90 15.06 6.67
C MET A 331 -9.20 15.05 8.18
N GLY A 332 -8.35 15.65 9.02
CA GLY A 332 -8.51 15.63 10.48
C GLY A 332 -8.47 14.21 11.04
N LEU A 333 -7.51 13.38 10.59
CA LEU A 333 -7.37 12.00 11.06
C LEU A 333 -6.93 11.94 12.54
N ASP A 334 -6.36 13.02 13.04
CA ASP A 334 -5.90 13.19 14.43
C ASP A 334 -6.90 13.98 15.31
N ASP A 335 -8.18 14.11 14.91
CA ASP A 335 -9.21 14.87 15.63
C ASP A 335 -9.57 14.23 16.99
N LEU A 336 -9.88 12.95 17.01
CA LEU A 336 -10.30 12.24 18.23
C LEU A 336 -9.14 11.57 18.98
N LYS A 337 -8.18 11.03 18.25
CA LYS A 337 -7.00 10.32 18.77
C LYS A 337 -5.80 10.62 17.88
N PRO A 338 -4.57 10.62 18.41
CA PRO A 338 -3.38 10.76 17.58
C PRO A 338 -3.35 9.70 16.46
N PHE A 339 -3.10 10.14 15.23
CA PHE A 339 -2.96 9.25 14.08
C PHE A 339 -1.48 9.09 13.71
N ASN A 340 -0.96 7.88 13.86
CA ASN A 340 0.40 7.54 13.48
C ASN A 340 0.39 6.67 12.21
N PRO A 341 0.87 7.18 11.06
CA PRO A 341 0.95 6.37 9.84
C PRO A 341 1.72 5.06 10.00
N LYS A 342 2.75 5.01 10.87
CA LYS A 342 3.53 3.79 11.11
C LYS A 342 2.73 2.66 11.76
N GLU A 343 1.62 2.98 12.42
CA GLU A 343 0.73 2.02 13.10
C GLU A 343 -0.52 1.70 12.28
N LYS A 344 -0.79 2.46 11.21
CA LYS A 344 -2.03 2.36 10.42
C LYS A 344 -1.80 2.00 8.96
N VAL A 345 -0.57 2.11 8.46
CA VAL A 345 -0.22 1.78 7.09
C VAL A 345 0.35 0.38 7.02
N VAL A 346 -0.30 -0.48 6.23
CA VAL A 346 0.03 -1.91 6.10
C VAL A 346 1.50 -2.10 5.72
N GLU A 347 2.01 -1.34 4.74
CA GLU A 347 3.38 -1.46 4.27
C GLU A 347 4.40 -1.16 5.37
N PHE A 348 4.14 -0.18 6.25
CA PHE A 348 5.03 0.11 7.38
C PHE A 348 5.00 -0.96 8.47
N LEU A 349 3.84 -1.62 8.65
CA LEU A 349 3.71 -2.71 9.60
C LEU A 349 4.37 -4.01 9.11
N ILE A 350 4.42 -4.21 7.78
CA ILE A 350 5.08 -5.37 7.17
C ILE A 350 6.61 -5.24 7.28
N GLU A 351 7.14 -4.04 7.09
CA GLU A 351 8.58 -3.80 7.13
C GLU A 351 9.17 -4.16 8.51
N ASP A 352 10.18 -5.01 8.53
CA ASP A 352 11.01 -5.20 9.73
C ASP A 352 12.00 -4.03 9.83
N GLU A 353 11.89 -3.21 10.88
CA GLU A 353 12.78 -2.07 11.09
C GLU A 353 14.26 -2.46 11.10
N LYS A 354 14.60 -3.68 11.54
CA LYS A 354 15.99 -4.17 11.53
C LYS A 354 16.46 -4.49 10.12
N GLU A 355 15.60 -5.11 9.29
CA GLU A 355 15.91 -5.40 7.90
C GLU A 355 16.02 -4.11 7.08
N VAL A 356 15.09 -3.16 7.28
CA VAL A 356 15.16 -1.84 6.65
C VAL A 356 16.42 -1.10 7.09
N ALA A 357 16.74 -1.10 8.38
CA ALA A 357 17.95 -0.46 8.89
C ALA A 357 19.24 -1.11 8.34
N ALA A 358 19.25 -2.43 8.13
CA ALA A 358 20.36 -3.13 7.50
C ALA A 358 20.50 -2.78 6.01
N ARG A 359 19.36 -2.74 5.28
CA ARG A 359 19.31 -2.40 3.85
C ARG A 359 19.67 -0.94 3.57
N GLU A 360 19.31 -0.02 4.45
CA GLU A 360 19.50 1.44 4.33
C GLU A 360 20.57 1.96 5.27
N ARG A 361 21.60 1.17 5.56
CA ARG A 361 22.62 1.47 6.58
C ARG A 361 23.33 2.80 6.32
N LEU A 362 23.77 3.04 5.10
CA LEU A 362 24.56 4.21 4.74
C LEU A 362 23.71 5.48 4.64
N VAL A 363 22.56 5.40 3.99
CA VAL A 363 21.69 6.59 3.81
C VAL A 363 21.04 7.08 5.10
N ARG A 364 21.02 6.25 6.16
CA ARG A 364 20.54 6.64 7.49
C ARG A 364 21.61 7.32 8.35
N MET A 365 22.85 7.34 7.92
CA MET A 365 23.92 8.03 8.64
C MET A 365 23.73 9.54 8.61
N THR A 366 24.17 10.22 9.65
CA THR A 366 24.33 11.68 9.58
C THR A 366 25.40 12.01 8.54
N CYS A 367 25.34 13.20 7.92
CA CYS A 367 26.37 13.65 6.96
C CYS A 367 27.78 13.49 7.53
N LYS A 368 27.98 13.82 8.84
CA LYS A 368 29.25 13.65 9.54
C LYS A 368 29.63 12.17 9.68
N GLY A 369 28.68 11.33 10.08
CA GLY A 369 28.89 9.88 10.24
C GLY A 369 29.28 9.23 8.92
N PHE A 370 28.58 9.55 7.83
CA PHE A 370 28.85 9.05 6.49
C PHE A 370 30.28 9.44 6.03
N ALA A 371 30.68 10.69 6.24
CA ALA A 371 32.01 11.15 5.87
C ALA A 371 33.14 10.43 6.67
N TYR A 372 32.96 10.22 8.00
CA TYR A 372 33.93 9.49 8.80
C TYR A 372 33.99 8.00 8.46
N GLU A 373 32.85 7.36 8.16
CA GLU A 373 32.81 5.97 7.70
C GLU A 373 33.57 5.82 6.36
N THR A 374 33.33 6.76 5.41
CA THR A 374 34.06 6.80 4.14
C THR A 374 35.60 6.95 4.34
N ALA A 375 36.00 7.67 5.36
CA ALA A 375 37.43 7.91 5.68
C ALA A 375 38.08 6.78 6.48
N SER A 376 37.32 5.77 6.88
CA SER A 376 37.79 4.67 7.71
C SER A 376 38.46 3.54 6.89
N GLU A 377 38.85 2.46 7.55
CA GLU A 377 39.32 1.21 6.93
C GLU A 377 38.17 0.34 6.38
N SER A 378 36.92 0.77 6.56
CA SER A 378 35.72 0.06 6.04
C SER A 378 35.76 -0.02 4.52
N PRO A 379 35.46 -1.17 3.91
CA PRO A 379 35.39 -1.29 2.47
C PRO A 379 34.19 -0.56 1.86
N ALA A 380 33.24 -0.12 2.70
CA ALA A 380 32.04 0.63 2.31
C ALA A 380 31.76 1.76 3.34
N PRO A 381 31.32 2.96 2.89
CA PRO A 381 30.98 3.32 1.51
C PRO A 381 32.20 3.53 0.61
N GLY A 382 32.16 2.95 -0.61
CA GLY A 382 33.18 3.11 -1.63
C GLY A 382 32.82 4.18 -2.68
N GLY A 383 33.59 4.22 -3.77
CA GLY A 383 33.41 5.17 -4.86
C GLY A 383 32.05 5.08 -5.56
N GLY A 384 31.44 3.90 -5.64
CA GLY A 384 30.12 3.69 -6.23
C GLY A 384 29.01 4.28 -5.35
N SER A 385 29.02 3.98 -4.05
CA SER A 385 28.10 4.58 -3.07
C SER A 385 28.19 6.11 -3.04
N ILE A 386 29.43 6.67 -3.05
CA ILE A 386 29.64 8.13 -3.12
C ILE A 386 29.09 8.71 -4.43
N SER A 387 29.29 8.02 -5.56
CA SER A 387 28.77 8.48 -6.85
C SER A 387 27.25 8.54 -6.85
N ALA A 388 26.58 7.51 -6.32
CA ALA A 388 25.12 7.49 -6.18
C ALA A 388 24.62 8.64 -5.30
N TYR A 389 25.30 8.90 -4.17
CA TYR A 389 24.92 9.99 -3.26
C TYR A 389 25.13 11.38 -3.88
N MET A 390 26.22 11.59 -4.62
CA MET A 390 26.42 12.84 -5.39
C MET A 390 25.28 13.08 -6.39
N GLY A 391 24.86 12.04 -7.11
CA GLY A 391 23.72 12.11 -8.02
C GLY A 391 22.42 12.46 -7.30
N ALA A 392 22.19 11.87 -6.12
CA ALA A 392 21.01 12.17 -5.29
C ALA A 392 21.00 13.63 -4.82
N LEU A 393 22.14 14.18 -4.44
CA LEU A 393 22.26 15.62 -4.08
C LEU A 393 22.03 16.52 -5.28
N GLY A 394 22.49 16.14 -6.48
CA GLY A 394 22.19 16.86 -7.72
C GLY A 394 20.69 16.90 -8.03
N ALA A 395 19.99 15.77 -7.89
CA ALA A 395 18.54 15.69 -8.02
C ALA A 395 17.81 16.52 -6.95
N ALA A 396 18.30 16.48 -5.70
CA ALA A 396 17.76 17.26 -4.59
C ALA A 396 17.82 18.77 -4.86
N LEU A 397 18.94 19.28 -5.40
CA LEU A 397 19.08 20.70 -5.78
C LEU A 397 18.11 21.08 -6.89
N GLY A 398 18.00 20.26 -7.94
CA GLY A 398 17.01 20.49 -8.99
C GLY A 398 15.58 20.53 -8.45
N THR A 399 15.24 19.60 -7.55
CA THR A 399 13.94 19.54 -6.87
C THR A 399 13.70 20.78 -6.01
N MET A 400 14.71 21.23 -5.26
CA MET A 400 14.63 22.44 -4.45
C MET A 400 14.31 23.67 -5.30
N VAL A 401 15.02 23.86 -6.41
CA VAL A 401 14.76 25.00 -7.30
C VAL A 401 13.36 24.93 -7.90
N ALA A 402 12.89 23.73 -8.26
CA ALA A 402 11.54 23.51 -8.76
C ALA A 402 10.47 23.87 -7.70
N ASN A 403 10.64 23.41 -6.46
CA ASN A 403 9.74 23.75 -5.35
C ASN A 403 9.72 25.25 -5.05
N LEU A 404 10.87 25.90 -5.02
CA LEU A 404 10.96 27.36 -4.83
C LEU A 404 10.30 28.14 -5.99
N SER A 405 10.39 27.61 -7.20
CA SER A 405 9.75 28.19 -8.39
C SER A 405 8.23 28.03 -8.36
N SER A 406 7.75 26.85 -7.93
CA SER A 406 6.31 26.54 -7.79
C SER A 406 5.60 27.49 -6.82
N HIS A 407 6.32 28.01 -5.82
CA HIS A 407 5.74 28.88 -4.79
C HIS A 407 6.18 30.35 -4.91
N LYS A 408 6.79 30.71 -6.01
CA LYS A 408 7.26 32.08 -6.22
C LYS A 408 6.07 33.02 -6.49
N ALA A 409 5.98 34.08 -5.69
CA ALA A 409 4.95 35.10 -5.87
C ALA A 409 4.91 35.65 -7.30
N GLY A 410 3.75 35.72 -7.91
CA GLY A 410 3.52 36.11 -9.29
C GLY A 410 3.74 35.01 -10.33
N TRP A 411 4.10 33.80 -9.91
CA TRP A 411 4.24 32.62 -10.77
C TRP A 411 3.13 31.59 -10.56
N ASP A 412 2.06 31.99 -9.89
CA ASP A 412 0.95 31.10 -9.49
C ASP A 412 0.36 30.30 -10.65
N ALA A 413 0.34 30.85 -11.88
CA ALA A 413 -0.14 30.15 -13.06
C ALA A 413 0.78 28.99 -13.52
N ARG A 414 2.05 28.98 -13.08
CA ARG A 414 3.07 27.98 -13.45
C ARG A 414 3.34 26.97 -12.32
N TRP A 415 2.61 27.02 -11.22
CA TRP A 415 2.87 26.15 -10.06
C TRP A 415 2.92 24.66 -10.44
N LYS A 416 2.01 24.22 -11.30
CA LYS A 416 1.90 22.81 -11.71
C LYS A 416 3.10 22.36 -12.53
N GLU A 417 3.58 23.18 -13.44
CA GLU A 417 4.76 22.91 -14.26
C GLU A 417 5.99 22.63 -13.38
N PHE A 418 6.24 23.51 -12.40
CA PHE A 418 7.36 23.34 -11.47
C PHE A 418 7.12 22.19 -10.47
N SER A 419 5.87 21.94 -10.07
CA SER A 419 5.52 20.77 -9.28
C SER A 419 5.85 19.46 -10.01
N ASP A 420 5.58 19.40 -11.33
CA ASP A 420 5.89 18.20 -12.13
C ASP A 420 7.40 17.96 -12.26
N TRP A 421 8.20 19.02 -12.32
CA TRP A 421 9.66 18.91 -12.26
C TRP A 421 10.15 18.46 -10.88
N ALA A 422 9.55 18.97 -9.81
CA ALA A 422 9.87 18.57 -8.46
C ALA A 422 9.53 17.10 -8.20
N ASP A 423 8.39 16.60 -8.68
CA ASP A 423 8.03 15.17 -8.60
C ASP A 423 9.04 14.27 -9.31
N LYS A 424 9.48 14.65 -10.52
CA LYS A 424 10.53 13.92 -11.24
C LYS A 424 11.84 13.89 -10.44
N GLY A 425 12.21 15.04 -9.87
CA GLY A 425 13.42 15.15 -9.05
C GLY A 425 13.36 14.29 -7.79
N GLN A 426 12.22 14.22 -7.10
CA GLN A 426 12.00 13.33 -5.96
C GLN A 426 12.16 11.85 -6.34
N ASP A 427 11.61 11.43 -7.48
CA ASP A 427 11.76 10.04 -7.93
C ASP A 427 13.22 9.70 -8.25
N VAL A 428 13.92 10.55 -8.99
CA VAL A 428 15.34 10.35 -9.33
C VAL A 428 16.19 10.32 -8.06
N MET A 429 15.98 11.26 -7.13
CA MET A 429 16.68 11.31 -5.84
C MET A 429 16.47 10.02 -5.04
N ARG A 430 15.23 9.56 -4.91
CA ARG A 430 14.88 8.33 -4.18
C ARG A 430 15.58 7.09 -4.77
N ARG A 431 15.59 6.96 -6.11
CA ARG A 431 16.28 5.85 -6.79
C ARG A 431 17.80 5.90 -6.61
N LEU A 432 18.40 7.08 -6.63
CA LEU A 432 19.83 7.26 -6.40
C LEU A 432 20.21 6.99 -4.94
N LEU A 433 19.40 7.39 -3.96
CA LEU A 433 19.61 7.05 -2.55
C LEU A 433 19.58 5.53 -2.32
N ALA A 434 18.64 4.81 -2.97
CA ALA A 434 18.62 3.35 -2.89
C ALA A 434 19.90 2.70 -3.45
N LEU A 435 20.49 3.29 -4.51
CA LEU A 435 21.73 2.80 -5.12
C LEU A 435 22.97 2.99 -4.24
N VAL A 436 22.93 3.87 -3.22
CA VAL A 436 24.03 4.06 -2.27
C VAL A 436 24.31 2.77 -1.50
N ASP A 437 23.27 2.15 -0.96
CA ASP A 437 23.37 0.91 -0.19
C ASP A 437 23.41 -0.33 -1.10
N GLU A 438 22.78 -0.27 -2.30
CA GLU A 438 22.82 -1.35 -3.31
C GLU A 438 24.25 -1.61 -3.82
N ASP A 439 25.06 -0.56 -3.95
CA ASP A 439 26.50 -0.67 -4.31
C ASP A 439 27.28 -1.47 -3.26
N THR A 440 27.05 -1.18 -1.99
CA THR A 440 27.66 -1.95 -0.88
C THR A 440 27.18 -3.39 -0.88
N ALA A 441 25.90 -3.64 -1.04
CA ALA A 441 25.35 -5.00 -1.11
C ALA A 441 25.90 -5.79 -2.30
N ALA A 442 26.19 -5.13 -3.43
CA ALA A 442 26.84 -5.77 -4.57
C ALA A 442 28.28 -6.21 -4.27
N PHE A 443 29.04 -5.37 -3.54
CA PHE A 443 30.37 -5.71 -3.07
C PHE A 443 30.34 -6.89 -2.08
N ASP A 444 29.39 -6.90 -1.14
CA ASP A 444 29.22 -8.00 -0.17
C ASP A 444 28.98 -9.35 -0.85
N ARG A 445 28.26 -9.37 -1.98
CA ARG A 445 28.08 -10.59 -2.79
C ARG A 445 29.39 -11.12 -3.38
N ILE A 446 30.28 -10.23 -3.82
CA ILE A 446 31.62 -10.63 -4.30
C ILE A 446 32.39 -11.27 -3.13
N MET A 447 32.37 -10.64 -1.96
CA MET A 447 33.06 -11.17 -0.78
C MET A 447 32.50 -12.53 -0.35
N ALA A 448 31.19 -12.70 -0.39
CA ALA A 448 30.53 -13.99 -0.12
C ALA A 448 30.97 -15.07 -1.11
N ALA A 449 31.01 -14.77 -2.41
CA ALA A 449 31.48 -15.69 -3.45
C ALA A 449 32.96 -16.07 -3.28
N ILE A 450 33.82 -15.11 -2.89
CA ILE A 450 35.23 -15.37 -2.59
C ILE A 450 35.37 -16.31 -1.37
N GLY A 451 34.47 -16.21 -0.39
CA GLY A 451 34.45 -17.06 0.81
C GLY A 451 33.94 -18.49 0.60
N MET A 452 33.39 -18.82 -0.58
CA MET A 452 32.86 -20.15 -0.86
C MET A 452 33.94 -21.24 -0.85
N PRO A 453 33.58 -22.52 -0.52
CA PRO A 453 34.48 -23.66 -0.56
C PRO A 453 35.14 -23.84 -1.92
N LYS A 454 36.38 -24.42 -1.94
CA LYS A 454 37.20 -24.65 -3.13
C LYS A 454 37.99 -25.97 -3.07
N GLY A 455 37.52 -26.94 -2.30
CA GLY A 455 38.22 -28.21 -2.09
C GLY A 455 37.98 -29.22 -3.22
N SER A 456 36.76 -29.33 -3.75
CA SER A 456 36.43 -30.21 -4.88
C SER A 456 36.32 -29.44 -6.20
N GLU A 457 36.28 -30.16 -7.33
CA GLU A 457 36.08 -29.53 -8.65
C GLU A 457 34.68 -28.93 -8.79
N GLU A 458 33.67 -29.58 -8.20
CA GLU A 458 32.29 -29.04 -8.14
C GLU A 458 32.24 -27.74 -7.33
N GLU A 459 32.91 -27.69 -6.18
CA GLU A 459 33.01 -26.48 -5.37
C GLU A 459 33.72 -25.33 -6.08
N LYS A 460 34.83 -25.63 -6.78
CA LYS A 460 35.57 -24.64 -7.58
C LYS A 460 34.69 -24.09 -8.71
N LYS A 461 33.92 -24.94 -9.38
CA LYS A 461 33.01 -24.54 -10.46
C LYS A 461 31.88 -23.66 -9.90
N ALA A 462 31.20 -24.09 -8.84
CA ALA A 462 30.12 -23.32 -8.20
C ALA A 462 30.60 -21.94 -7.70
N ARG A 463 31.84 -21.92 -7.12
CA ARG A 463 32.47 -20.66 -6.69
C ARG A 463 32.78 -19.72 -7.85
N ALA A 464 33.28 -20.25 -8.96
CA ALA A 464 33.59 -19.47 -10.17
C ALA A 464 32.31 -18.87 -10.78
N GLU A 465 31.23 -19.65 -10.89
CA GLU A 465 29.93 -19.20 -11.37
C GLU A 465 29.33 -18.12 -10.45
N ALA A 466 29.39 -18.31 -9.13
CA ALA A 466 28.92 -17.34 -8.17
C ALA A 466 29.73 -16.03 -8.21
N LEU A 467 31.06 -16.12 -8.39
CA LEU A 467 31.93 -14.94 -8.49
C LEU A 467 31.67 -14.17 -9.77
N GLU A 468 31.49 -14.88 -10.92
CA GLU A 468 31.14 -14.22 -12.19
C GLU A 468 29.80 -13.49 -12.08
N ALA A 469 28.77 -14.14 -11.55
CA ALA A 469 27.44 -13.53 -11.35
C ALA A 469 27.51 -12.31 -10.40
N ALA A 470 28.25 -12.42 -9.30
CA ALA A 470 28.43 -11.30 -8.36
C ALA A 470 29.20 -10.13 -8.99
N THR A 471 30.25 -10.41 -9.79
CA THR A 471 31.04 -9.40 -10.49
C THR A 471 30.20 -8.69 -11.56
N LEU A 472 29.38 -9.44 -12.30
CA LEU A 472 28.45 -8.87 -13.28
C LEU A 472 27.48 -7.91 -12.58
N TYR A 473 26.83 -8.35 -11.49
CA TYR A 473 25.93 -7.51 -10.73
C TYR A 473 26.62 -6.24 -10.17
N ALA A 474 27.82 -6.39 -9.62
CA ALA A 474 28.61 -5.26 -9.13
C ALA A 474 29.08 -4.31 -10.26
N THR A 475 29.06 -4.74 -11.51
CA THR A 475 29.29 -3.90 -12.69
C THR A 475 28.00 -3.19 -13.13
N GLU A 476 26.86 -3.86 -13.04
CA GLU A 476 25.55 -3.33 -13.44
C GLU A 476 25.04 -2.25 -12.49
N VAL A 477 25.31 -2.36 -11.18
CA VAL A 477 24.87 -1.37 -10.18
C VAL A 477 25.43 0.04 -10.46
N PRO A 478 26.74 0.27 -10.62
CA PRO A 478 27.25 1.59 -10.98
C PRO A 478 26.79 2.03 -12.39
N LEU A 479 26.57 1.14 -13.34
CA LEU A 479 25.97 1.50 -14.62
C LEU A 479 24.52 2.01 -14.46
N LYS A 480 23.73 1.37 -13.58
CA LYS A 480 22.40 1.83 -13.19
C LYS A 480 22.46 3.20 -12.51
N THR A 481 23.46 3.45 -11.67
CA THR A 481 23.74 4.75 -11.08
C THR A 481 23.98 5.81 -12.16
N MET A 482 24.79 5.52 -13.17
CA MET A 482 25.06 6.42 -14.29
C MET A 482 23.77 6.78 -15.06
N LYS A 483 22.96 5.75 -15.40
CA LYS A 483 21.68 5.93 -16.11
C LYS A 483 20.73 6.82 -15.31
N THR A 484 20.60 6.56 -14.02
CA THR A 484 19.70 7.31 -13.13
C THR A 484 20.21 8.74 -12.92
N ALA A 485 21.51 8.94 -12.74
CA ALA A 485 22.12 10.27 -12.60
C ALA A 485 21.98 11.11 -13.88
N LEU A 486 21.95 10.47 -15.06
CA LEU A 486 21.71 11.18 -16.33
C LEU A 486 20.31 11.82 -16.37
N GLU A 487 19.33 11.26 -15.66
CA GLU A 487 17.97 11.80 -15.56
C GLU A 487 17.90 13.10 -14.74
N VAL A 488 18.96 13.48 -14.03
CA VAL A 488 19.04 14.75 -13.29
C VAL A 488 19.17 15.94 -14.27
N PHE A 489 19.87 15.77 -15.39
CA PHE A 489 20.19 16.87 -16.29
C PHE A 489 18.96 17.59 -16.88
N PRO A 490 17.91 16.91 -17.38
CA PRO A 490 16.71 17.58 -17.83
C PRO A 490 16.06 18.46 -16.75
N ILE A 491 16.11 18.03 -15.49
CA ILE A 491 15.53 18.73 -14.34
C ILE A 491 16.31 20.01 -14.07
N VAL A 492 17.64 19.90 -13.88
CA VAL A 492 18.49 21.07 -13.57
C VAL A 492 18.60 22.00 -14.77
N ARG A 493 18.53 21.52 -16.01
CA ARG A 493 18.45 22.32 -17.22
C ARG A 493 17.20 23.21 -17.25
N ALA A 494 16.03 22.59 -16.97
CA ALA A 494 14.77 23.32 -16.89
C ALA A 494 14.83 24.38 -15.77
N MET A 495 15.41 24.03 -14.64
CA MET A 495 15.57 24.95 -13.50
C MET A 495 16.59 26.06 -13.76
N ALA A 496 17.68 25.80 -14.47
CA ALA A 496 18.63 26.81 -14.90
C ALA A 496 18.00 27.76 -15.91
N SER A 497 17.18 27.25 -16.85
CA SER A 497 16.55 28.03 -17.91
C SER A 497 15.38 28.87 -17.42
N GLU A 498 14.48 28.28 -16.62
CA GLU A 498 13.15 28.81 -16.34
C GLU A 498 12.80 28.88 -14.85
N GLY A 499 13.63 28.29 -13.99
CA GLY A 499 13.41 28.30 -12.57
C GLY A 499 13.64 29.68 -11.91
N ASN A 500 13.45 29.72 -10.59
CA ASN A 500 13.66 30.92 -9.79
C ASN A 500 15.07 31.50 -10.02
N PRO A 501 15.21 32.70 -10.55
CA PRO A 501 16.53 33.31 -10.83
C PRO A 501 17.46 33.39 -9.62
N ALA A 502 16.92 33.54 -8.39
CA ALA A 502 17.71 33.59 -7.17
C ALA A 502 18.37 32.25 -6.83
N SER A 503 17.96 31.16 -7.47
CA SER A 503 18.46 29.80 -7.26
C SER A 503 19.12 29.21 -8.51
N VAL A 504 19.48 30.01 -9.48
CA VAL A 504 20.10 29.54 -10.74
C VAL A 504 21.43 28.84 -10.49
N SER A 505 22.23 29.34 -9.52
CA SER A 505 23.50 28.72 -9.12
C SER A 505 23.30 27.30 -8.52
N ASP A 506 22.20 27.07 -7.80
CA ASP A 506 21.86 25.74 -7.26
C ASP A 506 21.61 24.73 -8.38
N ALA A 507 20.94 25.15 -9.47
CA ALA A 507 20.77 24.31 -10.65
C ALA A 507 22.14 23.99 -11.30
N GLY A 508 23.07 24.94 -11.36
CA GLY A 508 24.44 24.71 -11.82
C GLY A 508 25.20 23.72 -10.96
N VAL A 509 25.17 23.88 -9.63
CA VAL A 509 25.76 22.91 -8.68
C VAL A 509 25.13 21.52 -8.84
N GLY A 510 23.82 21.46 -9.10
CA GLY A 510 23.12 20.21 -9.39
C GLY A 510 23.66 19.49 -10.64
N ALA A 511 23.98 20.24 -11.70
CA ALA A 511 24.59 19.70 -12.92
C ALA A 511 26.02 19.18 -12.66
N LEU A 512 26.83 19.92 -11.93
CA LEU A 512 28.18 19.49 -11.51
C LEU A 512 28.15 18.22 -10.69
N ALA A 513 27.21 18.11 -9.73
CA ALA A 513 27.03 16.92 -8.91
C ALA A 513 26.60 15.71 -9.75
N ALA A 514 25.65 15.87 -10.67
CA ALA A 514 25.19 14.83 -11.57
C ALA A 514 26.31 14.32 -12.49
N ARG A 515 27.11 15.23 -13.08
CA ARG A 515 28.28 14.86 -13.87
C ARG A 515 29.29 14.06 -13.02
N SER A 516 29.61 14.54 -11.82
CA SER A 516 30.55 13.86 -10.92
C SER A 516 30.06 12.45 -10.54
N ALA A 517 28.75 12.30 -10.33
CA ALA A 517 28.11 11.00 -10.10
C ALA A 517 28.31 10.04 -11.29
N VAL A 518 28.03 10.51 -12.52
CA VAL A 518 28.20 9.70 -13.73
C VAL A 518 29.65 9.31 -13.93
N LEU A 519 30.59 10.24 -13.85
CA LEU A 519 32.03 9.94 -14.08
C LEU A 519 32.62 9.06 -12.97
N GLY A 520 32.23 9.29 -11.70
CA GLY A 520 32.65 8.44 -10.59
C GLY A 520 32.13 7.00 -10.72
N ALA A 521 30.85 6.83 -11.05
CA ALA A 521 30.26 5.51 -11.31
C ALA A 521 30.89 4.81 -12.52
N GLN A 522 31.28 5.55 -13.58
CA GLN A 522 32.01 4.98 -14.73
C GLN A 522 33.33 4.30 -14.31
N LEU A 523 34.06 4.89 -13.36
CA LEU A 523 35.30 4.27 -12.86
C LEU A 523 35.01 2.91 -12.21
N ASN A 524 33.90 2.81 -11.49
CA ASN A 524 33.46 1.55 -10.87
C ASN A 524 33.00 0.52 -11.91
N VAL A 525 32.27 0.93 -12.95
CA VAL A 525 31.92 0.03 -14.08
C VAL A 525 33.20 -0.55 -14.68
N ARG A 526 34.20 0.29 -14.96
CA ARG A 526 35.44 -0.12 -15.63
C ARG A 526 36.27 -1.08 -14.78
N ILE A 527 36.41 -0.81 -13.48
CA ILE A 527 37.23 -1.65 -12.59
C ILE A 527 36.57 -3.01 -12.39
N ASN A 528 35.25 -3.05 -12.22
CA ASN A 528 34.51 -4.30 -12.02
C ASN A 528 34.44 -5.13 -13.31
N ALA A 529 34.19 -4.51 -14.47
CA ALA A 529 34.18 -5.16 -15.78
C ALA A 529 35.53 -5.83 -16.12
N ALA A 530 36.65 -5.31 -15.63
CA ALA A 530 37.95 -5.93 -15.78
C ALA A 530 38.03 -7.34 -15.14
N GLY A 531 37.23 -7.60 -14.11
CA GLY A 531 37.12 -8.87 -13.40
C GLY A 531 36.21 -9.91 -14.07
N LEU A 532 35.39 -9.55 -15.06
CA LEU A 532 34.49 -10.47 -15.75
C LEU A 532 35.25 -11.45 -16.67
N ALA A 533 34.87 -12.72 -16.60
CA ALA A 533 35.33 -13.72 -17.54
C ALA A 533 34.68 -13.55 -18.92
N ASP A 534 33.40 -13.16 -18.97
CA ASP A 534 32.71 -12.78 -20.21
C ASP A 534 33.20 -11.40 -20.72
N ARG A 535 34.22 -11.47 -21.59
CA ARG A 535 34.82 -10.26 -22.18
C ARG A 535 33.89 -9.49 -23.09
N ALA A 536 32.95 -10.16 -23.77
CA ALA A 536 31.96 -9.48 -24.60
C ALA A 536 30.96 -8.66 -23.76
N ALA A 537 30.52 -9.19 -22.63
CA ALA A 537 29.70 -8.45 -21.66
C ALA A 537 30.49 -7.26 -21.09
N ALA A 538 31.74 -7.45 -20.70
CA ALA A 538 32.60 -6.39 -20.18
C ALA A 538 32.77 -5.22 -21.17
N GLU A 539 33.07 -5.53 -22.43
CA GLU A 539 33.22 -4.52 -23.50
C GLU A 539 31.92 -3.76 -23.76
N ARG A 540 30.80 -4.46 -23.81
CA ARG A 540 29.49 -3.84 -24.00
C ARG A 540 29.15 -2.87 -22.87
N LEU A 541 29.33 -3.29 -21.60
CA LEU A 541 29.03 -2.46 -20.42
C LEU A 541 29.94 -1.22 -20.36
N CYS A 542 31.25 -1.39 -20.69
CA CYS A 542 32.18 -0.28 -20.74
C CYS A 542 31.87 0.71 -21.89
N ALA A 543 31.45 0.23 -23.06
CA ALA A 543 31.05 1.07 -24.17
C ALA A 543 29.81 1.91 -23.82
N GLU A 544 28.77 1.27 -23.26
CA GLU A 544 27.57 1.96 -22.81
C GLU A 544 27.91 3.03 -21.74
N ALA A 545 28.77 2.69 -20.77
CA ALA A 545 29.22 3.64 -19.76
C ALA A 545 29.97 4.84 -20.38
N ALA A 546 30.78 4.63 -21.42
CA ALA A 546 31.48 5.70 -22.11
C ALA A 546 30.52 6.66 -22.85
N GLU A 547 29.49 6.14 -23.48
CA GLU A 547 28.45 6.94 -24.14
C GLU A 547 27.70 7.82 -23.14
N ILE A 548 27.28 7.23 -21.99
CA ILE A 548 26.60 7.95 -20.91
C ILE A 548 27.49 9.08 -20.34
N ALA A 549 28.78 8.79 -20.12
CA ALA A 549 29.72 9.77 -19.61
C ALA A 549 29.93 10.94 -20.59
N ALA A 550 30.08 10.67 -21.89
CA ALA A 550 30.19 11.70 -22.90
C ALA A 550 28.96 12.62 -22.93
N LYS A 551 27.76 12.03 -22.83
CA LYS A 551 26.51 12.76 -22.76
C LYS A 551 26.44 13.63 -21.51
N ALA A 552 26.81 13.13 -20.34
CA ALA A 552 26.78 13.86 -19.08
C ALA A 552 27.73 15.08 -19.11
N ILE A 553 28.89 14.96 -19.75
CA ILE A 553 29.85 16.08 -19.94
C ILE A 553 29.25 17.15 -20.83
N ALA A 554 28.60 16.78 -21.93
CA ALA A 554 27.97 17.74 -22.83
C ALA A 554 26.80 18.48 -22.16
N GLU A 555 25.93 17.72 -21.45
CA GLU A 555 24.79 18.29 -20.72
C GLU A 555 25.23 19.31 -19.66
N GLU A 556 26.22 18.93 -18.83
CA GLU A 556 26.76 19.84 -17.81
C GLU A 556 27.31 21.14 -18.44
N PHE A 557 28.11 21.02 -19.47
CA PHE A 557 28.69 22.19 -20.17
C PHE A 557 27.60 23.17 -20.65
N GLU A 558 26.58 22.67 -21.35
CA GLU A 558 25.47 23.49 -21.82
C GLU A 558 24.66 24.14 -20.68
N ILE A 559 24.46 23.42 -19.57
CA ILE A 559 23.74 23.96 -18.42
C ILE A 559 24.56 25.07 -17.74
N LEU A 560 25.87 24.88 -17.60
CA LEU A 560 26.75 25.92 -17.03
C LEU A 560 26.81 27.17 -17.92
N GLU A 561 26.75 27.04 -19.25
CA GLU A 561 26.62 28.22 -20.17
C GLU A 561 25.34 29.00 -19.87
N ILE A 562 24.20 28.28 -19.65
CA ILE A 562 22.93 28.93 -19.26
C ILE A 562 23.08 29.63 -17.90
N VAL A 563 23.65 28.95 -16.91
CA VAL A 563 23.85 29.51 -15.57
C VAL A 563 24.75 30.76 -15.64
N ASN A 564 25.92 30.65 -16.28
CA ASN A 564 26.89 31.77 -16.40
C ASN A 564 26.32 32.98 -17.15
N SER A 565 25.36 32.77 -18.03
CA SER A 565 24.69 33.89 -18.72
C SER A 565 23.71 34.67 -17.84
N LYS A 566 23.38 34.12 -16.65
CA LYS A 566 22.37 34.68 -15.74
C LYS A 566 22.94 35.20 -14.41
N ILE A 567 24.18 34.84 -14.10
CA ILE A 567 24.94 35.38 -12.96
C ILE A 567 25.99 36.41 -13.46
#